data_f767e37cf8bc9d3a15b4b545a4e77844
#
_entry.id   f767e37cf8bc9d3a15b4b545a4e77844
#
_cell.length_a   1.000
_cell.length_b   1.000
_cell.length_c   1.000
_cell.angle_alpha   90.00
_cell.angle_beta   90.00
_cell.angle_gamma   90.00
#
_symmetry.space_group_name_H-M   'P 1'
#
loop_
_entity.id
_entity.type
_entity.pdbx_description
1 polymer ?
#
loop_
_entity_poly.entity_id
_entity_poly.type
_entity_poly.pdbx_seq_one_letter_code
_entity_poly.pdbx_strand_id
1 'polypeptide(L)'
;MTDSDLRPIVLITGATGNLGRSLGEALGRDYRIVGLDLKAEGADFPVFDVDFTSDAAVELALHKFRDTFGSRIASVIHLVAYFDFTGEDNPLYQSVNVEGTQRLLRVLQDFEVKQFIYASTILVHAPCRPGERIDEQQPIDPRWAYPKSKAAAEAVTRAEHKRIPYVILRLAGVYDEHSMVPTMAQQMARIYERDFQSYFYSGSTLVGQAMLHRNDMLEAFRRAVECRDVLPPETEVLIGEPDAIGYDALQDELGTLIHGVDDWPTVRLPKPIAAAGAWAQGKLEPVIPDAIDGGEAPFIKPFMVTMADDHYALDIRRAHDLLGWEPRHRLKDELPRLVAALKNDPAGWYETNGVTPPTWLSKADDLGKNPEKLRARHEAQVRIEHRANRWAHFVNMGLGTWLITQPLLINVEEPLLRWSEIVLGATLIVCATLALSWRAQWARWLCAGIGALVMGVPFLSRRRMPPPIFPTRSLVR
;
A
#
# COMPACT_ATOMS: atom_id res chain seq x y z
N MET A 1 -19.87 25.56 -40.16
CA MET A 1 -19.48 24.15 -40.12
C MET A 1 -17.98 24.15 -39.95
N THR A 2 -17.55 24.04 -38.74
CA THR A 2 -16.12 23.95 -38.35
C THR A 2 -15.58 22.64 -38.87
N ASP A 3 -14.37 22.69 -39.41
CA ASP A 3 -13.56 21.60 -39.92
C ASP A 3 -13.70 20.37 -39.00
N SER A 4 -14.35 19.31 -39.49
CA SER A 4 -14.56 18.11 -38.66
C SER A 4 -13.21 17.49 -38.41
N ASP A 5 -12.78 17.47 -37.13
CA ASP A 5 -11.55 16.81 -36.73
C ASP A 5 -11.57 15.35 -37.19
N LEU A 6 -10.76 15.03 -38.20
CA LEU A 6 -10.70 13.72 -38.87
C LEU A 6 -9.80 12.71 -38.15
N ARG A 7 -9.18 13.11 -37.05
CA ARG A 7 -8.32 12.19 -36.27
C ARG A 7 -9.14 10.99 -35.78
N PRO A 8 -8.52 9.80 -35.75
CA PRO A 8 -9.16 8.61 -35.17
C PRO A 8 -9.58 8.82 -33.72
N ILE A 9 -10.75 8.30 -33.34
CA ILE A 9 -11.25 8.47 -31.96
C ILE A 9 -10.68 7.44 -31.04
N VAL A 10 -10.18 7.91 -29.89
CA VAL A 10 -9.86 7.08 -28.71
C VAL A 10 -10.86 7.41 -27.61
N LEU A 11 -11.59 6.38 -27.16
CA LEU A 11 -12.55 6.47 -26.08
C LEU A 11 -11.89 6.04 -24.78
N ILE A 12 -11.88 6.91 -23.78
CA ILE A 12 -11.26 6.62 -22.46
C ILE A 12 -12.36 6.55 -21.40
N THR A 13 -12.48 5.45 -20.68
CA THR A 13 -13.33 5.36 -19.51
C THR A 13 -12.50 5.64 -18.24
N GLY A 14 -13.09 6.27 -17.23
CA GLY A 14 -12.32 6.83 -16.12
C GLY A 14 -11.51 8.07 -16.54
N ALA A 15 -12.07 8.83 -17.48
CA ALA A 15 -11.41 9.89 -18.22
C ALA A 15 -11.05 11.11 -17.38
N THR A 16 -11.80 11.39 -16.31
CA THR A 16 -11.57 12.52 -15.40
C THR A 16 -10.65 12.19 -14.24
N GLY A 17 -10.34 10.90 -14.05
CA GLY A 17 -9.33 10.44 -13.10
C GLY A 17 -7.91 10.86 -13.50
N ASN A 18 -6.97 10.74 -12.58
CA ASN A 18 -5.57 11.17 -12.78
C ASN A 18 -4.94 10.52 -14.05
N LEU A 19 -5.09 9.19 -14.20
CA LEU A 19 -4.57 8.46 -15.36
C LEU A 19 -5.32 8.81 -16.65
N GLY A 20 -6.64 8.94 -16.58
CA GLY A 20 -7.47 9.26 -17.76
C GLY A 20 -7.12 10.63 -18.35
N ARG A 21 -6.95 11.65 -17.51
CA ARG A 21 -6.53 12.99 -17.96
C ARG A 21 -5.14 12.97 -18.58
N SER A 22 -4.17 12.32 -17.91
CA SER A 22 -2.81 12.22 -18.43
C SER A 22 -2.74 11.49 -19.78
N LEU A 23 -3.55 10.43 -19.96
CA LEU A 23 -3.66 9.73 -21.25
C LEU A 23 -4.36 10.58 -22.30
N GLY A 24 -5.42 11.29 -21.93
CA GLY A 24 -6.10 12.22 -22.83
C GLY A 24 -5.16 13.30 -23.36
N GLU A 25 -4.34 13.89 -22.50
CA GLU A 25 -3.32 14.85 -22.90
C GLU A 25 -2.23 14.22 -23.79
N ALA A 26 -1.69 13.07 -23.39
CA ALA A 26 -0.63 12.38 -24.13
C ALA A 26 -1.05 11.95 -25.54
N LEU A 27 -2.29 11.48 -25.71
CA LEU A 27 -2.83 10.99 -26.98
C LEU A 27 -3.51 12.09 -27.79
N GLY A 28 -3.89 13.21 -27.19
CA GLY A 28 -4.71 14.26 -27.80
C GLY A 28 -4.09 14.97 -29.00
N ARG A 29 -2.79 14.78 -29.25
CA ARG A 29 -2.12 15.31 -30.47
C ARG A 29 -2.49 14.52 -31.71
N ASP A 30 -2.53 13.20 -31.61
CA ASP A 30 -2.67 12.28 -32.75
C ASP A 30 -4.08 11.71 -32.85
N TYR A 31 -4.85 11.75 -31.78
CA TYR A 31 -6.19 11.18 -31.66
C TYR A 31 -7.20 12.22 -31.19
N ARG A 32 -8.44 12.03 -31.58
CA ARG A 32 -9.58 12.74 -31.01
C ARG A 32 -10.02 11.99 -29.75
N ILE A 33 -9.81 12.60 -28.57
CA ILE A 33 -10.15 11.98 -27.30
C ILE A 33 -11.59 12.27 -26.93
N VAL A 34 -12.30 11.22 -26.48
CA VAL A 34 -13.62 11.32 -25.85
C VAL A 34 -13.62 10.48 -24.59
N GLY A 35 -14.20 11.01 -23.52
CA GLY A 35 -14.24 10.38 -22.21
C GLY A 35 -15.61 9.82 -21.84
N LEU A 36 -15.60 8.81 -20.99
CA LEU A 36 -16.73 8.31 -20.20
C LEU A 36 -16.31 8.30 -18.73
N ASP A 37 -17.05 8.94 -17.84
CA ASP A 37 -16.80 8.92 -16.41
C ASP A 37 -18.06 9.18 -15.59
N LEU A 38 -18.03 8.95 -14.28
CA LEU A 38 -19.15 9.22 -13.39
C LEU A 38 -19.50 10.72 -13.32
N LYS A 39 -18.51 11.60 -13.55
CA LYS A 39 -18.65 13.05 -13.63
C LYS A 39 -17.86 13.57 -14.81
N ALA A 40 -18.48 14.37 -15.67
CA ALA A 40 -17.86 14.90 -16.88
C ALA A 40 -16.88 16.08 -16.63
N GLU A 41 -16.80 16.60 -15.42
CA GLU A 41 -15.99 17.77 -15.10
C GLU A 41 -14.50 17.42 -14.92
N GLY A 42 -13.60 18.33 -15.32
CA GLY A 42 -12.17 18.25 -15.02
C GLY A 42 -11.29 17.65 -16.12
N ALA A 43 -11.79 17.48 -17.35
CA ALA A 43 -11.00 17.12 -18.52
C ALA A 43 -11.09 18.20 -19.61
N ASP A 44 -10.01 18.39 -20.38
CA ASP A 44 -9.93 19.35 -21.50
C ASP A 44 -10.49 18.82 -22.82
N PHE A 45 -11.18 17.70 -22.77
CA PHE A 45 -11.82 17.03 -23.92
C PHE A 45 -13.26 16.60 -23.56
N PRO A 46 -14.12 16.33 -24.57
CA PRO A 46 -15.50 15.92 -24.32
C PRO A 46 -15.61 14.67 -23.47
N VAL A 47 -16.40 14.72 -22.38
CA VAL A 47 -16.71 13.58 -21.52
C VAL A 47 -18.21 13.45 -21.36
N PHE A 48 -18.73 12.22 -21.41
CA PHE A 48 -20.12 11.91 -21.09
C PHE A 48 -20.20 11.31 -19.69
N ASP A 49 -21.18 11.77 -18.91
CA ASP A 49 -21.50 11.18 -17.62
C ASP A 49 -22.04 9.75 -17.78
N VAL A 50 -21.47 8.81 -17.03
CA VAL A 50 -21.89 7.43 -17.04
C VAL A 50 -21.64 6.74 -15.69
N ASP A 51 -22.69 6.12 -15.17
CA ASP A 51 -22.56 5.18 -14.05
C ASP A 51 -22.43 3.76 -14.59
N PHE A 52 -21.23 3.17 -14.44
CA PHE A 52 -20.95 1.81 -14.90
C PHE A 52 -21.67 0.72 -14.09
N THR A 53 -22.35 1.04 -13.02
CA THR A 53 -23.20 0.10 -12.28
C THR A 53 -24.60 -0.07 -12.94
N SER A 54 -24.96 0.78 -13.93
CA SER A 54 -26.27 0.82 -14.57
C SER A 54 -26.18 0.50 -16.05
N ASP A 55 -26.91 -0.55 -16.51
CA ASP A 55 -27.02 -0.89 -17.93
C ASP A 55 -27.57 0.28 -18.75
N ALA A 56 -28.67 0.89 -18.29
CA ALA A 56 -29.31 2.00 -18.98
C ALA A 56 -28.41 3.24 -19.10
N ALA A 57 -27.56 3.51 -18.09
CA ALA A 57 -26.63 4.63 -18.12
C ALA A 57 -25.54 4.41 -19.16
N VAL A 58 -24.97 3.20 -19.25
CA VAL A 58 -23.94 2.83 -20.22
C VAL A 58 -24.50 2.89 -21.64
N GLU A 59 -25.70 2.33 -21.89
CA GLU A 59 -26.36 2.40 -23.18
C GLU A 59 -26.64 3.86 -23.59
N LEU A 60 -27.20 4.68 -22.71
CA LEU A 60 -27.53 6.08 -22.99
C LEU A 60 -26.27 6.89 -23.32
N ALA A 61 -25.18 6.71 -22.55
CA ALA A 61 -23.94 7.43 -22.79
C ALA A 61 -23.33 7.08 -24.16
N LEU A 62 -23.31 5.79 -24.52
CA LEU A 62 -22.80 5.33 -25.82
C LEU A 62 -23.72 5.67 -26.95
N HIS A 63 -25.05 5.76 -26.78
CA HIS A 63 -25.97 6.33 -27.80
C HIS A 63 -25.68 7.81 -28.05
N LYS A 64 -25.52 8.63 -27.00
CA LYS A 64 -25.13 10.04 -27.14
C LYS A 64 -23.78 10.19 -27.84
N PHE A 65 -22.81 9.33 -27.48
CA PHE A 65 -21.52 9.28 -28.16
C PHE A 65 -21.71 9.00 -29.67
N ARG A 66 -22.51 7.99 -30.04
CA ARG A 66 -22.78 7.63 -31.45
C ARG A 66 -23.43 8.78 -32.23
N ASP A 67 -24.41 9.44 -31.64
CA ASP A 67 -25.11 10.57 -32.25
C ASP A 67 -24.17 11.76 -32.51
N THR A 68 -23.15 11.94 -31.69
CA THR A 68 -22.23 13.08 -31.75
C THR A 68 -20.98 12.77 -32.58
N PHE A 69 -20.43 11.56 -32.47
CA PHE A 69 -19.12 11.20 -33.01
C PHE A 69 -19.15 10.05 -34.03
N GLY A 70 -20.30 9.39 -34.20
CA GLY A 70 -20.44 8.21 -35.04
C GLY A 70 -20.08 6.90 -34.35
N SER A 71 -20.01 5.81 -35.13
CA SER A 71 -19.82 4.45 -34.63
C SER A 71 -18.38 3.95 -34.69
N ARG A 72 -17.44 4.71 -35.25
CA ARG A 72 -16.06 4.26 -35.45
C ARG A 72 -15.16 4.67 -34.27
N ILE A 73 -14.54 3.69 -33.63
CA ILE A 73 -13.63 3.89 -32.50
C ILE A 73 -12.31 3.17 -32.80
N ALA A 74 -11.20 3.90 -32.80
CA ALA A 74 -9.88 3.33 -33.04
C ALA A 74 -9.41 2.47 -31.88
N SER A 75 -9.57 2.98 -30.67
CA SER A 75 -9.26 2.22 -29.45
C SER A 75 -10.16 2.67 -28.30
N VAL A 76 -10.60 1.72 -27.49
CA VAL A 76 -11.23 1.98 -26.19
C VAL A 76 -10.20 1.70 -25.12
N ILE A 77 -9.89 2.66 -24.24
CA ILE A 77 -9.03 2.47 -23.08
C ILE A 77 -9.91 2.42 -21.84
N HIS A 78 -10.02 1.25 -21.24
CA HIS A 78 -10.87 1.02 -20.08
C HIS A 78 -10.09 1.10 -18.78
N LEU A 79 -10.21 2.26 -18.08
CA LEU A 79 -9.52 2.54 -16.81
C LEU A 79 -10.46 2.50 -15.61
N VAL A 80 -11.79 2.61 -15.83
CA VAL A 80 -12.75 2.61 -14.71
C VAL A 80 -12.53 1.39 -13.83
N ALA A 81 -12.28 1.65 -12.55
CA ALA A 81 -12.21 0.64 -11.52
C ALA A 81 -12.50 1.25 -10.15
N TYR A 82 -13.24 0.54 -9.34
CA TYR A 82 -13.23 0.77 -7.90
C TYR A 82 -11.91 0.21 -7.33
N PHE A 83 -11.25 1.00 -6.52
CA PHE A 83 -10.02 0.64 -5.81
C PHE A 83 -10.10 1.12 -4.38
N ASP A 84 -9.87 0.22 -3.44
CA ASP A 84 -9.75 0.51 -2.02
C ASP A 84 -8.63 -0.36 -1.44
N PHE A 85 -7.72 0.26 -0.70
CA PHE A 85 -6.57 -0.43 -0.12
C PHE A 85 -6.84 -0.96 1.30
N THR A 86 -8.10 -1.13 1.68
CA THR A 86 -8.47 -1.73 2.98
C THR A 86 -8.29 -3.24 3.00
N GLY A 87 -8.32 -3.89 1.83
CA GLY A 87 -8.32 -5.35 1.69
C GLY A 87 -9.67 -5.99 1.97
N GLU A 88 -10.69 -5.21 2.28
CA GLU A 88 -12.05 -5.67 2.54
C GLU A 88 -12.82 -5.89 1.24
N ASP A 89 -13.77 -6.81 1.27
CA ASP A 89 -14.68 -7.02 0.15
C ASP A 89 -15.70 -5.88 0.09
N ASN A 90 -15.89 -5.31 -1.12
CA ASN A 90 -16.87 -4.26 -1.39
C ASN A 90 -17.69 -4.64 -2.63
N PRO A 91 -19.03 -4.50 -2.59
CA PRO A 91 -19.89 -4.78 -3.74
C PRO A 91 -19.51 -4.02 -5.02
N LEU A 92 -18.85 -2.86 -4.91
CA LEU A 92 -18.37 -2.07 -6.04
C LEU A 92 -17.29 -2.80 -6.84
N TYR A 93 -16.53 -3.72 -6.25
CA TYR A 93 -15.61 -4.56 -7.00
C TYR A 93 -16.35 -5.41 -8.04
N GLN A 94 -17.51 -5.97 -7.69
CA GLN A 94 -18.32 -6.75 -8.61
C GLN A 94 -19.07 -5.84 -9.58
N SER A 95 -19.79 -4.83 -9.10
CA SER A 95 -20.72 -4.04 -9.92
C SER A 95 -20.01 -3.07 -10.88
N VAL A 96 -18.85 -2.49 -10.47
CA VAL A 96 -18.08 -1.55 -11.31
C VAL A 96 -17.02 -2.30 -12.12
N ASN A 97 -16.13 -3.07 -11.45
CA ASN A 97 -14.97 -3.62 -12.16
C ASN A 97 -15.35 -4.78 -13.08
N VAL A 98 -16.22 -5.68 -12.64
CA VAL A 98 -16.57 -6.89 -13.38
C VAL A 98 -17.77 -6.64 -14.30
N GLU A 99 -18.90 -6.31 -13.72
CA GLU A 99 -20.16 -6.13 -14.48
C GLU A 99 -20.11 -4.86 -15.31
N GLY A 100 -19.47 -3.77 -14.84
CA GLY A 100 -19.26 -2.55 -15.61
C GLY A 100 -18.46 -2.80 -16.88
N THR A 101 -17.38 -3.61 -16.80
CA THR A 101 -16.62 -4.06 -17.97
C THR A 101 -17.49 -4.87 -18.92
N GLN A 102 -18.32 -5.76 -18.39
CA GLN A 102 -19.25 -6.58 -19.19
C GLN A 102 -20.28 -5.72 -19.94
N ARG A 103 -20.92 -4.76 -19.24
CA ARG A 103 -21.89 -3.82 -19.81
C ARG A 103 -21.27 -3.04 -20.97
N LEU A 104 -20.09 -2.48 -20.73
CA LEU A 104 -19.36 -1.74 -21.75
C LEU A 104 -19.11 -2.60 -23.01
N LEU A 105 -18.50 -3.77 -22.84
CA LEU A 105 -18.17 -4.66 -23.96
C LEU A 105 -19.40 -5.10 -24.76
N ARG A 106 -20.53 -5.34 -24.11
CA ARG A 106 -21.79 -5.69 -24.78
C ARG A 106 -22.31 -4.59 -25.67
N VAL A 107 -22.35 -3.35 -25.17
CA VAL A 107 -22.82 -2.20 -25.97
C VAL A 107 -21.83 -1.87 -27.09
N LEU A 108 -20.52 -2.04 -26.88
CA LEU A 108 -19.50 -1.81 -27.90
C LEU A 108 -19.61 -2.78 -29.10
N GLN A 109 -20.34 -3.91 -28.98
CA GLN A 109 -20.59 -4.79 -30.13
C GLN A 109 -21.39 -4.10 -31.27
N ASP A 110 -22.12 -3.05 -30.94
CA ASP A 110 -22.85 -2.25 -31.92
C ASP A 110 -22.02 -1.15 -32.60
N PHE A 111 -20.70 -1.09 -32.25
CA PHE A 111 -19.74 -0.12 -32.79
C PHE A 111 -18.67 -0.80 -33.64
N GLU A 112 -18.00 -0.01 -34.48
CA GLU A 112 -16.82 -0.41 -35.25
C GLU A 112 -15.57 -0.13 -34.36
N VAL A 113 -15.32 -0.97 -33.35
CA VAL A 113 -14.17 -0.85 -32.46
C VAL A 113 -13.01 -1.67 -33.01
N LYS A 114 -11.85 -1.03 -33.24
CA LYS A 114 -10.66 -1.74 -33.73
C LYS A 114 -9.88 -2.41 -32.59
N GLN A 115 -9.97 -1.88 -31.36
CA GLN A 115 -9.22 -2.40 -30.22
C GLN A 115 -9.87 -1.99 -28.89
N PHE A 116 -9.88 -2.92 -27.93
CA PHE A 116 -10.23 -2.69 -26.53
C PHE A 116 -9.00 -2.90 -25.65
N ILE A 117 -8.55 -1.87 -24.94
CA ILE A 117 -7.39 -1.93 -24.02
C ILE A 117 -7.92 -1.94 -22.60
N TYR A 118 -7.65 -3.00 -21.87
CA TYR A 118 -8.02 -3.14 -20.45
C TYR A 118 -6.81 -2.89 -19.55
N ALA A 119 -6.92 -1.93 -18.64
CA ALA A 119 -5.92 -1.68 -17.59
C ALA A 119 -6.10 -2.68 -16.44
N SER A 120 -5.25 -3.69 -16.40
CA SER A 120 -5.19 -4.69 -15.33
C SER A 120 -4.00 -4.44 -14.40
N THR A 121 -3.60 -5.42 -13.60
CA THR A 121 -2.49 -5.33 -12.65
C THR A 121 -1.65 -6.62 -12.66
N ILE A 122 -0.34 -6.52 -12.38
CA ILE A 122 0.52 -7.68 -12.20
C ILE A 122 0.07 -8.55 -11.02
N LEU A 123 -0.66 -7.96 -10.06
CA LEU A 123 -1.14 -8.65 -8.86
C LEU A 123 -2.23 -9.71 -9.13
N VAL A 124 -2.69 -9.87 -10.37
CA VAL A 124 -3.54 -11.01 -10.77
C VAL A 124 -2.76 -12.33 -10.77
N HIS A 125 -1.44 -12.25 -10.91
CA HIS A 125 -0.56 -13.41 -10.91
C HIS A 125 -0.17 -13.90 -9.52
N ALA A 126 0.20 -15.18 -9.43
CA ALA A 126 0.94 -15.70 -8.29
C ALA A 126 2.31 -15.01 -8.18
N PRO A 127 2.79 -14.69 -6.97
CA PRO A 127 4.13 -14.16 -6.78
C PRO A 127 5.20 -15.19 -7.15
N CYS A 128 6.42 -14.72 -7.42
CA CYS A 128 7.60 -15.55 -7.61
C CYS A 128 8.55 -15.46 -6.40
N ARG A 129 9.67 -16.13 -6.46
CA ARG A 129 10.74 -16.02 -5.45
C ARG A 129 11.72 -14.90 -5.83
N PRO A 130 12.43 -14.31 -4.86
CA PRO A 130 13.55 -13.43 -5.16
C PRO A 130 14.57 -14.12 -6.10
N GLY A 131 14.91 -13.41 -7.18
CA GLY A 131 15.77 -13.94 -8.26
C GLY A 131 15.02 -14.61 -9.41
N GLU A 132 13.71 -14.87 -9.28
CA GLU A 132 12.84 -15.31 -10.37
C GLU A 132 12.06 -14.10 -10.93
N ARG A 133 11.48 -14.28 -12.13
CA ARG A 133 10.60 -13.29 -12.77
C ARG A 133 9.32 -13.95 -13.25
N ILE A 134 8.20 -13.28 -13.12
CA ILE A 134 6.93 -13.70 -13.70
C ILE A 134 6.85 -13.26 -15.16
N ASP A 135 6.21 -14.07 -15.97
CA ASP A 135 5.79 -13.76 -17.34
C ASP A 135 4.25 -13.82 -17.44
N GLU A 136 3.70 -13.64 -18.62
CA GLU A 136 2.24 -13.66 -18.86
C GLU A 136 1.61 -15.04 -18.66
N GLN A 137 2.42 -16.12 -18.60
CA GLN A 137 1.98 -17.51 -18.37
C GLN A 137 1.97 -17.87 -16.88
N GLN A 138 2.54 -17.03 -16.02
CA GLN A 138 2.47 -17.22 -14.57
C GLN A 138 1.03 -17.48 -14.13
N PRO A 139 0.76 -18.46 -13.25
CA PRO A 139 -0.58 -18.75 -12.78
C PRO A 139 -1.33 -17.52 -12.25
N ILE A 140 -2.63 -17.44 -12.54
CA ILE A 140 -3.50 -16.42 -11.98
C ILE A 140 -3.90 -16.87 -10.57
N ASP A 141 -3.42 -16.13 -9.56
CA ASP A 141 -3.66 -16.36 -8.12
C ASP A 141 -3.79 -15.04 -7.36
N PRO A 142 -4.84 -14.25 -7.64
CA PRO A 142 -5.05 -12.96 -6.99
C PRO A 142 -5.39 -13.13 -5.50
N ARG A 143 -4.67 -12.42 -4.60
CA ARG A 143 -4.70 -12.73 -3.17
C ARG A 143 -5.65 -11.88 -2.33
N TRP A 144 -6.14 -10.75 -2.86
CA TRP A 144 -7.06 -9.86 -2.15
C TRP A 144 -8.11 -9.28 -3.08
N ALA A 145 -9.10 -8.53 -2.55
CA ALA A 145 -10.31 -8.15 -3.25
C ALA A 145 -10.07 -7.43 -4.59
N TYR A 146 -9.18 -6.43 -4.63
CA TYR A 146 -8.90 -5.67 -5.85
C TYR A 146 -8.31 -6.54 -6.99
N PRO A 147 -7.18 -7.26 -6.84
CA PRO A 147 -6.69 -8.10 -7.93
C PRO A 147 -7.63 -9.25 -8.28
N LYS A 148 -8.45 -9.77 -7.34
CA LYS A 148 -9.52 -10.73 -7.66
C LYS A 148 -10.54 -10.12 -8.61
N SER A 149 -10.98 -8.89 -8.36
CA SER A 149 -11.91 -8.19 -9.25
C SER A 149 -11.29 -7.91 -10.63
N LYS A 150 -9.99 -7.56 -10.67
CA LYS A 150 -9.27 -7.36 -11.93
C LYS A 150 -9.15 -8.66 -12.75
N ALA A 151 -8.79 -9.78 -12.10
CA ALA A 151 -8.73 -11.10 -12.76
C ALA A 151 -10.12 -11.54 -13.28
N ALA A 152 -11.20 -11.29 -12.52
CA ALA A 152 -12.55 -11.56 -12.96
C ALA A 152 -12.95 -10.70 -14.18
N ALA A 153 -12.56 -9.41 -14.20
CA ALA A 153 -12.82 -8.54 -15.34
C ALA A 153 -11.96 -8.90 -16.57
N GLU A 154 -10.73 -9.42 -16.39
CA GLU A 154 -9.97 -10.03 -17.48
C GLU A 154 -10.73 -11.23 -18.07
N ALA A 155 -11.30 -12.11 -17.23
CA ALA A 155 -12.10 -13.25 -17.69
C ALA A 155 -13.35 -12.78 -18.46
N VAL A 156 -14.02 -11.72 -17.99
CA VAL A 156 -15.12 -11.07 -18.74
C VAL A 156 -14.64 -10.53 -20.06
N THR A 157 -13.49 -9.86 -20.10
CA THR A 157 -12.92 -9.34 -21.33
C THR A 157 -12.69 -10.46 -22.35
N ARG A 158 -12.09 -11.57 -21.95
CA ARG A 158 -11.88 -12.75 -22.82
C ARG A 158 -13.20 -13.38 -23.30
N ALA A 159 -14.24 -13.35 -22.49
CA ALA A 159 -15.53 -13.96 -22.83
C ALA A 159 -16.41 -13.06 -23.70
N GLU A 160 -16.39 -11.75 -23.48
CA GLU A 160 -17.35 -10.80 -24.09
C GLU A 160 -16.74 -9.95 -25.21
N HIS A 161 -15.42 -10.02 -25.48
CA HIS A 161 -14.81 -9.22 -26.57
C HIS A 161 -15.36 -9.58 -27.94
N LYS A 162 -15.76 -10.84 -28.16
CA LYS A 162 -16.34 -11.37 -29.42
C LYS A 162 -15.43 -11.03 -30.62
N ARG A 163 -15.87 -10.05 -31.45
CA ARG A 163 -15.14 -9.59 -32.63
C ARG A 163 -14.15 -8.46 -32.39
N ILE A 164 -14.16 -7.88 -31.19
CA ILE A 164 -13.29 -6.73 -30.86
C ILE A 164 -11.94 -7.26 -30.39
N PRO A 165 -10.82 -7.00 -31.06
CA PRO A 165 -9.50 -7.34 -30.56
C PRO A 165 -9.25 -6.66 -29.20
N TYR A 166 -8.61 -7.38 -28.27
CA TYR A 166 -8.29 -6.81 -26.97
C TYR A 166 -6.79 -6.85 -26.63
N VAL A 167 -6.40 -5.89 -25.80
CA VAL A 167 -5.09 -5.84 -25.15
C VAL A 167 -5.32 -5.71 -23.64
N ILE A 168 -4.81 -6.65 -22.86
CA ILE A 168 -4.76 -6.55 -21.42
C ILE A 168 -3.36 -6.08 -21.02
N LEU A 169 -3.27 -4.88 -20.44
CA LEU A 169 -2.04 -4.34 -19.87
C LEU A 169 -2.04 -4.60 -18.37
N ARG A 170 -1.21 -5.53 -17.89
CA ARG A 170 -1.02 -5.82 -16.48
C ARG A 170 0.05 -4.89 -15.93
N LEU A 171 -0.38 -3.81 -15.32
CA LEU A 171 0.47 -2.73 -14.84
C LEU A 171 1.10 -3.08 -13.49
N ALA A 172 2.37 -2.76 -13.33
CA ALA A 172 3.07 -2.71 -12.06
C ALA A 172 2.59 -1.50 -11.22
N GLY A 173 3.11 -1.37 -10.00
CA GLY A 173 2.79 -0.26 -9.11
C GLY A 173 3.21 1.08 -9.71
N VAL A 174 2.25 1.97 -9.99
CA VAL A 174 2.52 3.26 -10.66
C VAL A 174 3.06 4.28 -9.65
N TYR A 175 4.08 5.04 -10.07
CA TYR A 175 4.63 6.16 -9.33
C TYR A 175 5.06 7.32 -10.23
N ASP A 176 5.14 8.50 -9.64
CA ASP A 176 5.84 9.68 -10.18
C ASP A 176 6.47 10.49 -9.03
N GLU A 177 6.98 11.68 -9.30
CA GLU A 177 7.64 12.53 -8.30
C GLU A 177 6.74 12.87 -7.11
N HIS A 178 5.42 12.92 -7.29
CA HIS A 178 4.47 13.39 -6.28
C HIS A 178 3.54 12.30 -5.75
N SER A 179 3.24 11.28 -6.54
CA SER A 179 2.28 10.25 -6.19
C SER A 179 2.82 8.84 -6.42
N MET A 180 2.43 7.89 -5.58
CA MET A 180 2.87 6.51 -5.67
C MET A 180 1.86 5.55 -5.06
N VAL A 181 2.11 4.25 -5.20
CA VAL A 181 1.27 3.23 -4.54
C VAL A 181 1.29 3.39 -3.02
N PRO A 182 0.16 3.12 -2.34
CA PRO A 182 0.03 3.37 -0.89
C PRO A 182 1.11 2.73 -0.03
N THR A 183 1.57 1.52 -0.37
CA THR A 183 2.62 0.81 0.38
C THR A 183 3.95 1.56 0.36
N MET A 184 4.33 2.09 -0.80
CA MET A 184 5.57 2.86 -0.96
C MET A 184 5.45 4.23 -0.29
N ALA A 185 4.31 4.92 -0.45
CA ALA A 185 4.06 6.20 0.20
C ALA A 185 4.17 6.09 1.73
N GLN A 186 3.54 5.07 2.32
CA GLN A 186 3.62 4.80 3.75
C GLN A 186 5.03 4.42 4.22
N GLN A 187 5.79 3.70 3.40
CA GLN A 187 7.18 3.37 3.73
C GLN A 187 8.05 4.62 3.77
N MET A 188 7.92 5.50 2.77
CA MET A 188 8.64 6.79 2.73
C MET A 188 8.23 7.69 3.90
N ALA A 189 6.94 7.83 4.20
CA ALA A 189 6.43 8.63 5.31
C ALA A 189 7.02 8.16 6.65
N ARG A 190 6.93 6.85 6.95
CA ARG A 190 7.45 6.28 8.19
C ARG A 190 8.96 6.47 8.37
N ILE A 191 9.73 6.36 7.29
CA ILE A 191 11.17 6.66 7.35
C ILE A 191 11.38 8.16 7.54
N TYR A 192 10.66 9.02 6.83
CA TYR A 192 10.77 10.47 6.94
C TYR A 192 10.47 10.96 8.36
N GLU A 193 9.45 10.41 9.01
CA GLU A 193 9.06 10.70 10.39
C GLU A 193 9.94 10.01 11.43
N ARG A 194 10.71 9.00 11.07
CA ARG A 194 11.36 8.05 11.99
C ARG A 194 10.35 7.33 12.87
N ASP A 195 9.17 7.02 12.32
CA ASP A 195 8.18 6.24 13.03
C ASP A 195 8.77 4.88 13.45
N PHE A 196 8.37 4.38 14.64
CA PHE A 196 8.88 3.12 15.15
C PHE A 196 8.54 1.93 14.24
N GLN A 197 7.44 1.98 13.50
CA GLN A 197 7.04 0.95 12.55
C GLN A 197 8.02 0.83 11.37
N SER A 198 8.79 1.89 11.05
CA SER A 198 9.81 1.84 10.01
C SER A 198 10.95 0.87 10.30
N TYR A 199 11.10 0.46 11.55
CA TYR A 199 12.15 -0.49 11.99
C TYR A 199 11.70 -1.95 11.97
N PHE A 200 10.45 -2.24 11.59
CA PHE A 200 9.91 -3.59 11.64
C PHE A 200 9.35 -4.03 10.30
N TYR A 201 9.62 -5.27 9.96
CA TYR A 201 9.03 -5.92 8.79
C TYR A 201 8.68 -7.38 9.09
N SER A 202 7.54 -7.85 8.56
CA SER A 202 7.03 -9.20 8.87
C SER A 202 7.36 -10.25 7.81
N GLY A 203 7.95 -9.85 6.70
CA GLY A 203 8.29 -10.72 5.58
C GLY A 203 9.79 -10.92 5.38
N SER A 204 10.14 -11.52 4.25
CA SER A 204 11.50 -11.55 3.77
C SER A 204 11.92 -10.16 3.27
N THR A 205 13.03 -9.63 3.75
CA THR A 205 13.53 -8.32 3.33
C THR A 205 14.08 -8.30 1.90
N LEU A 206 14.26 -9.48 1.29
CA LEU A 206 14.71 -9.62 -0.08
C LEU A 206 13.59 -9.48 -1.11
N VAL A 207 12.31 -9.52 -0.66
CA VAL A 207 11.16 -9.38 -1.56
C VAL A 207 10.92 -7.93 -1.91
N GLY A 208 10.34 -7.71 -3.08
CA GLY A 208 9.96 -6.40 -3.58
C GLY A 208 8.91 -6.54 -4.68
N GLN A 209 8.39 -5.42 -5.10
CA GLN A 209 7.42 -5.36 -6.19
C GLN A 209 7.97 -4.48 -7.31
N ALA A 210 7.83 -4.95 -8.54
CA ALA A 210 8.12 -4.16 -9.72
C ALA A 210 7.28 -2.89 -9.72
N MET A 211 7.88 -1.79 -10.13
CA MET A 211 7.26 -0.49 -10.21
C MET A 211 7.16 -0.02 -11.65
N LEU A 212 6.41 1.04 -11.90
CA LEU A 212 6.19 1.60 -13.22
C LEU A 212 6.08 3.12 -13.11
N HIS A 213 7.02 3.82 -13.69
CA HIS A 213 6.93 5.28 -13.75
C HIS A 213 5.74 5.71 -14.62
N ARG A 214 5.03 6.76 -14.21
CA ARG A 214 3.84 7.26 -14.94
C ARG A 214 4.10 7.52 -16.41
N ASN A 215 5.22 8.15 -16.76
CA ASN A 215 5.55 8.45 -18.15
C ASN A 215 5.75 7.18 -19.00
N ASP A 216 6.35 6.14 -18.42
CA ASP A 216 6.53 4.86 -19.09
C ASP A 216 5.21 4.11 -19.23
N MET A 217 4.30 4.26 -18.27
CA MET A 217 2.92 3.76 -18.40
C MET A 217 2.17 4.45 -19.55
N LEU A 218 2.22 5.80 -19.63
CA LEU A 218 1.59 6.56 -20.71
C LEU A 218 2.13 6.11 -22.07
N GLU A 219 3.45 5.89 -22.17
CA GLU A 219 4.09 5.38 -23.38
C GLU A 219 3.59 3.96 -23.72
N ALA A 220 3.39 3.06 -22.74
CA ALA A 220 2.87 1.72 -22.97
C ALA A 220 1.45 1.76 -23.57
N PHE A 221 0.56 2.60 -23.04
CA PHE A 221 -0.76 2.80 -23.63
C PHE A 221 -0.69 3.40 -25.05
N ARG A 222 0.19 4.39 -25.24
CA ARG A 222 0.39 5.00 -26.56
C ARG A 222 0.83 3.94 -27.58
N ARG A 223 1.83 3.11 -27.23
CA ARG A 223 2.31 2.00 -28.08
C ARG A 223 1.21 0.99 -28.36
N ALA A 224 0.41 0.62 -27.36
CA ALA A 224 -0.70 -0.30 -27.57
C ALA A 224 -1.73 0.27 -28.57
N VAL A 225 -2.05 1.57 -28.49
CA VAL A 225 -2.94 2.24 -29.45
C VAL A 225 -2.31 2.31 -30.85
N GLU A 226 -1.02 2.64 -30.97
CA GLU A 226 -0.31 2.72 -32.26
C GLU A 226 -0.20 1.37 -32.96
N CYS A 227 0.10 0.32 -32.20
CA CYS A 227 0.28 -1.04 -32.71
C CYS A 227 -1.04 -1.80 -32.98
N ARG A 228 -2.23 -1.17 -32.77
CA ARG A 228 -3.55 -1.83 -32.83
C ARG A 228 -3.83 -2.65 -34.10
N ASP A 229 -3.27 -2.22 -35.24
CA ASP A 229 -3.51 -2.87 -36.53
C ASP A 229 -2.55 -4.07 -36.79
N VAL A 230 -1.52 -4.27 -35.95
CA VAL A 230 -0.51 -5.33 -36.08
C VAL A 230 -0.44 -6.28 -34.90
N LEU A 231 -1.06 -5.94 -33.77
CA LEU A 231 -1.11 -6.81 -32.60
C LEU A 231 -1.99 -8.05 -32.84
N PRO A 232 -1.65 -9.20 -32.23
CA PRO A 232 -2.56 -10.33 -32.18
C PRO A 232 -3.92 -9.93 -31.59
N PRO A 233 -5.04 -10.52 -32.07
CA PRO A 233 -6.39 -10.16 -31.58
C PRO A 233 -6.58 -10.32 -30.07
N GLU A 234 -5.83 -11.20 -29.45
CA GLU A 234 -5.84 -11.49 -28.02
C GLU A 234 -4.43 -11.28 -27.49
N THR A 235 -4.20 -10.12 -26.91
CA THR A 235 -2.87 -9.73 -26.42
C THR A 235 -2.92 -9.45 -24.93
N GLU A 236 -2.00 -10.06 -24.21
CA GLU A 236 -1.79 -9.80 -22.77
C GLU A 236 -0.30 -9.51 -22.56
N VAL A 237 0.03 -8.45 -21.81
CA VAL A 237 1.41 -8.04 -21.57
C VAL A 237 1.61 -7.50 -20.16
N LEU A 238 2.76 -7.80 -19.57
CA LEU A 238 3.22 -7.23 -18.32
C LEU A 238 3.91 -5.89 -18.61
N ILE A 239 3.53 -4.85 -17.87
CA ILE A 239 4.08 -3.49 -18.02
C ILE A 239 4.64 -3.02 -16.68
N GLY A 240 5.95 -2.87 -16.61
CA GLY A 240 6.66 -2.44 -15.42
C GLY A 240 8.17 -2.53 -15.58
N GLU A 241 8.89 -2.14 -14.56
CA GLU A 241 10.33 -2.38 -14.49
C GLU A 241 10.59 -3.89 -14.34
N PRO A 242 11.64 -4.43 -14.99
CA PRO A 242 11.91 -5.87 -14.90
C PRO A 242 12.40 -6.28 -13.50
N ASP A 243 13.01 -5.37 -12.76
CA ASP A 243 13.60 -5.63 -11.46
C ASP A 243 12.72 -5.09 -10.35
N ALA A 244 12.67 -5.79 -9.23
CA ALA A 244 12.02 -5.34 -8.00
C ALA A 244 13.09 -5.07 -6.94
N ILE A 245 13.10 -3.87 -6.36
CA ILE A 245 14.01 -3.52 -5.27
C ILE A 245 13.53 -4.25 -4.01
N GLY A 246 14.45 -4.97 -3.32
CA GLY A 246 14.15 -5.62 -2.05
C GLY A 246 13.79 -4.60 -0.96
N TYR A 247 12.99 -5.06 0.01
CA TYR A 247 12.50 -4.18 1.08
C TYR A 247 13.63 -3.51 1.88
N ASP A 248 14.68 -4.27 2.25
CA ASP A 248 15.86 -3.76 2.95
C ASP A 248 16.63 -2.74 2.10
N ALA A 249 16.92 -3.07 0.85
CA ALA A 249 17.64 -2.17 -0.05
C ALA A 249 16.89 -0.84 -0.27
N LEU A 250 15.55 -0.87 -0.33
CA LEU A 250 14.73 0.33 -0.43
C LEU A 250 14.75 1.12 0.89
N GLN A 251 14.70 0.43 2.05
CA GLN A 251 14.81 1.06 3.37
C GLN A 251 16.15 1.80 3.54
N ASP A 252 17.25 1.15 3.16
CA ASP A 252 18.61 1.70 3.28
C ASP A 252 18.79 2.92 2.38
N GLU A 253 18.35 2.84 1.13
CA GLU A 253 18.43 3.96 0.19
C GLU A 253 17.60 5.17 0.68
N LEU A 254 16.35 4.93 1.13
CA LEU A 254 15.53 5.98 1.71
C LEU A 254 16.13 6.54 3.00
N GLY A 255 16.66 5.68 3.88
CA GLY A 255 17.36 6.09 5.10
C GLY A 255 18.54 7.01 4.82
N THR A 256 19.34 6.66 3.81
CA THR A 256 20.48 7.46 3.35
C THR A 256 20.04 8.80 2.76
N LEU A 257 19.08 8.79 1.83
CA LEU A 257 18.59 10.00 1.16
C LEU A 257 17.86 10.96 2.10
N ILE A 258 17.08 10.43 3.05
CA ILE A 258 16.29 11.28 3.96
C ILE A 258 17.11 11.75 5.15
N HIS A 259 17.89 10.87 5.75
CA HIS A 259 18.55 11.11 7.05
C HIS A 259 20.08 11.02 7.03
N GLY A 260 20.70 10.61 5.91
CA GLY A 260 22.14 10.32 5.86
C GLY A 260 22.53 9.15 6.76
N VAL A 261 21.66 8.14 6.88
CA VAL A 261 21.90 6.92 7.66
C VAL A 261 22.04 5.76 6.70
N ASP A 262 23.26 5.29 6.53
CA ASP A 262 23.54 4.03 5.86
C ASP A 262 23.04 2.88 6.73
N ASP A 263 22.56 1.80 6.14
CA ASP A 263 22.03 0.63 6.84
C ASP A 263 20.86 0.98 7.80
N TRP A 264 19.66 1.20 7.27
CA TRP A 264 18.48 1.46 8.09
C TRP A 264 18.12 0.23 8.92
N PRO A 265 18.08 0.34 10.28
CA PRO A 265 17.88 -0.85 11.13
C PRO A 265 16.52 -1.50 10.88
N THR A 266 16.48 -2.65 10.23
CA THR A 266 15.23 -3.40 9.96
C THR A 266 15.22 -4.70 10.76
N VAL A 267 14.26 -4.83 11.67
CA VAL A 267 14.05 -6.01 12.50
C VAL A 267 12.92 -6.86 11.92
N ARG A 268 13.20 -8.12 11.62
CA ARG A 268 12.19 -9.05 11.13
C ARG A 268 11.32 -9.57 12.27
N LEU A 269 10.01 -9.34 12.18
CA LEU A 269 9.03 -9.89 13.10
C LEU A 269 8.44 -11.20 12.54
N PRO A 270 8.31 -12.26 13.35
CA PRO A 270 7.55 -13.44 12.97
C PRO A 270 6.11 -13.06 12.56
N LYS A 271 5.61 -13.58 11.43
CA LYS A 271 4.26 -13.28 10.91
C LYS A 271 3.14 -13.42 11.95
N PRO A 272 3.11 -14.45 12.82
CA PRO A 272 2.07 -14.55 13.85
C PRO A 272 2.06 -13.36 14.83
N ILE A 273 3.25 -12.84 15.18
CA ILE A 273 3.39 -11.69 16.08
C ILE A 273 2.92 -10.41 15.35
N ALA A 274 3.36 -10.22 14.11
CA ALA A 274 2.95 -9.08 13.30
C ALA A 274 1.44 -9.07 13.01
N ALA A 275 0.86 -10.23 12.70
CA ALA A 275 -0.59 -10.38 12.47
C ALA A 275 -1.40 -10.10 13.75
N ALA A 276 -0.95 -10.60 14.91
CA ALA A 276 -1.56 -10.31 16.20
C ALA A 276 -1.47 -8.81 16.54
N GLY A 277 -0.33 -8.17 16.24
CA GLY A 277 -0.13 -6.73 16.41
C GLY A 277 -1.06 -5.91 15.53
N ALA A 278 -1.15 -6.22 14.25
CA ALA A 278 -2.04 -5.56 13.30
C ALA A 278 -3.52 -5.72 13.67
N TRP A 279 -3.92 -6.92 14.10
CA TRP A 279 -5.27 -7.18 14.59
C TRP A 279 -5.57 -6.39 15.87
N ALA A 280 -4.67 -6.39 16.84
CA ALA A 280 -4.83 -5.67 18.10
C ALA A 280 -4.91 -4.16 17.87
N GLN A 281 -4.07 -3.60 17.00
CA GLN A 281 -4.10 -2.19 16.63
C GLN A 281 -5.45 -1.82 16.01
N GLY A 282 -5.98 -2.61 15.06
CA GLY A 282 -7.28 -2.35 14.45
C GLY A 282 -8.48 -2.51 15.41
N LYS A 283 -8.34 -3.27 16.52
CA LYS A 283 -9.37 -3.39 17.56
C LYS A 283 -9.29 -2.31 18.63
N LEU A 284 -8.09 -1.80 18.90
CA LEU A 284 -7.85 -0.77 19.92
C LEU A 284 -8.06 0.64 19.37
N GLU A 285 -7.86 0.85 18.07
CA GLU A 285 -8.01 2.16 17.43
C GLU A 285 -9.36 2.84 17.76
N PRO A 286 -10.54 2.19 17.67
CA PRO A 286 -11.80 2.84 18.02
C PRO A 286 -11.95 3.20 19.51
N VAL A 287 -11.05 2.70 20.37
CA VAL A 287 -11.08 2.88 21.83
C VAL A 287 -10.01 3.88 22.29
N ILE A 288 -8.98 4.12 21.47
CA ILE A 288 -7.92 5.08 21.76
C ILE A 288 -8.45 6.48 21.40
N PRO A 289 -8.43 7.43 22.36
CA PRO A 289 -8.83 8.80 22.04
C PRO A 289 -7.92 9.45 20.99
N ASP A 290 -8.49 10.13 19.99
CA ASP A 290 -7.76 10.83 18.91
C ASP A 290 -6.67 11.79 19.41
N ALA A 291 -6.79 12.27 20.66
CA ALA A 291 -5.78 13.10 21.31
C ALA A 291 -4.47 12.34 21.61
N ILE A 292 -4.48 11.00 21.57
CA ILE A 292 -3.32 10.15 21.89
C ILE A 292 -2.63 9.67 20.62
N ASP A 293 -3.40 9.28 19.60
CA ASP A 293 -2.89 8.71 18.35
C ASP A 293 -3.09 9.63 17.11
N GLY A 294 -3.71 10.80 17.31
CA GLY A 294 -3.98 11.73 16.23
C GLY A 294 -5.17 11.34 15.35
N GLY A 295 -5.95 10.30 15.72
CA GLY A 295 -7.06 9.76 14.91
C GLY A 295 -6.59 8.97 13.69
N GLU A 296 -5.37 8.46 13.71
CA GLU A 296 -4.80 7.73 12.59
C GLU A 296 -5.28 6.26 12.55
N ALA A 297 -6.05 5.92 11.51
CA ALA A 297 -6.38 4.53 11.24
C ALA A 297 -5.11 3.71 10.92
N PRO A 298 -4.94 2.51 11.50
CA PRO A 298 -3.76 1.70 11.27
C PRO A 298 -3.64 1.30 9.80
N PHE A 299 -2.52 1.67 9.16
CA PHE A 299 -2.27 1.33 7.76
C PHE A 299 -2.00 -0.17 7.56
N ILE A 300 -1.23 -0.80 8.46
CA ILE A 300 -0.87 -2.22 8.34
C ILE A 300 -2.08 -3.09 8.69
N LYS A 301 -2.65 -3.71 7.66
CA LYS A 301 -3.79 -4.63 7.80
C LYS A 301 -3.32 -6.09 7.86
N PRO A 302 -4.08 -7.01 8.47
CA PRO A 302 -3.70 -8.43 8.54
C PRO A 302 -3.42 -9.08 7.19
N PHE A 303 -4.14 -8.71 6.11
CA PHE A 303 -3.89 -9.24 4.77
C PHE A 303 -2.51 -8.86 4.23
N MET A 304 -2.01 -7.65 4.54
CA MET A 304 -0.67 -7.19 4.13
C MET A 304 0.43 -8.03 4.78
N VAL A 305 0.24 -8.43 6.05
CA VAL A 305 1.17 -9.33 6.76
C VAL A 305 1.22 -10.70 6.08
N THR A 306 0.09 -11.19 5.58
CA THR A 306 0.03 -12.46 4.85
C THR A 306 0.83 -12.39 3.55
N MET A 307 0.77 -11.27 2.83
CA MET A 307 1.45 -11.02 1.55
C MET A 307 2.87 -10.44 1.69
N ALA A 308 3.38 -10.30 2.92
CA ALA A 308 4.68 -9.67 3.15
C ALA A 308 5.89 -10.43 2.56
N ASP A 309 5.69 -11.67 2.08
CA ASP A 309 6.72 -12.45 1.35
C ASP A 309 6.49 -12.46 -0.17
N ASP A 310 5.47 -11.76 -0.68
CA ASP A 310 5.17 -11.75 -2.09
C ASP A 310 6.23 -10.93 -2.86
N HIS A 311 6.77 -11.54 -3.92
CA HIS A 311 7.77 -10.92 -4.79
C HIS A 311 7.27 -10.90 -6.23
N TYR A 312 7.41 -9.76 -6.89
CA TYR A 312 6.99 -9.56 -8.28
C TYR A 312 8.08 -8.83 -9.05
N ALA A 313 9.00 -9.57 -9.64
CA ALA A 313 9.89 -9.11 -10.71
C ALA A 313 9.37 -9.60 -12.06
N LEU A 314 9.57 -8.86 -13.14
CA LEU A 314 8.88 -9.06 -14.42
C LEU A 314 9.81 -9.49 -15.53
N ASP A 315 9.34 -10.43 -16.34
CA ASP A 315 9.87 -10.65 -17.67
C ASP A 315 9.06 -9.84 -18.68
N ILE A 316 9.62 -8.74 -19.13
CA ILE A 316 8.95 -7.78 -20.03
C ILE A 316 9.28 -8.00 -21.51
N ARG A 317 9.90 -9.12 -21.89
CA ARG A 317 10.28 -9.40 -23.30
C ARG A 317 9.08 -9.32 -24.23
N ARG A 318 7.91 -9.77 -23.80
CA ARG A 318 6.69 -9.72 -24.61
C ARG A 318 6.20 -8.29 -24.87
N ALA A 319 6.33 -7.39 -23.90
CA ALA A 319 6.03 -5.95 -24.10
C ALA A 319 7.01 -5.33 -25.10
N HIS A 320 8.30 -5.67 -25.01
CA HIS A 320 9.30 -5.22 -25.97
C HIS A 320 8.97 -5.74 -27.37
N ASP A 321 8.72 -7.04 -27.56
CA ASP A 321 8.53 -7.67 -28.87
C ASP A 321 7.24 -7.23 -29.56
N LEU A 322 6.13 -7.05 -28.79
CA LEU A 322 4.83 -6.70 -29.37
C LEU A 322 4.60 -5.19 -29.49
N LEU A 323 5.06 -4.42 -28.52
CA LEU A 323 4.81 -2.98 -28.44
C LEU A 323 6.03 -2.13 -28.78
N GLY A 324 7.23 -2.72 -28.88
CA GLY A 324 8.48 -1.98 -28.93
C GLY A 324 8.66 -1.10 -27.69
N TRP A 325 8.17 -1.57 -26.54
CA TRP A 325 8.14 -0.80 -25.31
C TRP A 325 9.18 -1.29 -24.30
N GLU A 326 9.90 -0.35 -23.70
CA GLU A 326 10.81 -0.57 -22.58
C GLU A 326 10.67 0.59 -21.58
N PRO A 327 10.76 0.34 -20.27
CA PRO A 327 10.77 1.41 -19.27
C PRO A 327 12.07 2.23 -19.37
N ARG A 328 11.93 3.55 -19.38
CA ARG A 328 13.06 4.51 -19.41
C ARG A 328 13.46 4.96 -18.02
N HIS A 329 12.54 4.90 -17.06
CA HIS A 329 12.76 5.27 -15.68
C HIS A 329 12.96 4.01 -14.84
N ARG A 330 13.78 4.13 -13.82
CA ARG A 330 14.02 3.08 -12.82
C ARG A 330 13.77 3.66 -11.45
N LEU A 331 12.98 2.98 -10.63
CA LEU A 331 12.67 3.45 -9.28
C LEU A 331 13.94 3.83 -8.51
N LYS A 332 14.97 3.00 -8.57
CA LYS A 332 16.23 3.25 -7.88
C LYS A 332 16.87 4.58 -8.29
N ASP A 333 16.82 4.91 -9.57
CA ASP A 333 17.44 6.14 -10.11
C ASP A 333 16.56 7.38 -9.81
N GLU A 334 15.26 7.18 -9.66
CA GLU A 334 14.29 8.25 -9.34
C GLU A 334 14.12 8.52 -7.83
N LEU A 335 14.55 7.61 -6.94
CA LEU A 335 14.44 7.81 -5.49
C LEU A 335 14.94 9.16 -4.99
N PRO A 336 16.09 9.72 -5.47
CA PRO A 336 16.53 11.04 -5.05
C PRO A 336 15.53 12.16 -5.38
N ARG A 337 14.81 12.06 -6.53
CA ARG A 337 13.77 13.03 -6.94
C ARG A 337 12.52 12.89 -6.09
N LEU A 338 12.07 11.65 -5.84
CA LEU A 338 10.91 11.36 -4.98
C LEU A 338 11.14 11.90 -3.56
N VAL A 339 12.32 11.67 -3.00
CA VAL A 339 12.71 12.20 -1.69
C VAL A 339 12.82 13.72 -1.70
N ALA A 340 13.34 14.31 -2.78
CA ALA A 340 13.39 15.76 -2.92
C ALA A 340 11.99 16.39 -2.96
N ALA A 341 11.03 15.78 -3.67
CA ALA A 341 9.65 16.23 -3.71
C ALA A 341 8.99 16.19 -2.31
N LEU A 342 9.15 15.09 -1.57
CA LEU A 342 8.70 14.97 -0.18
C LEU A 342 9.32 16.06 0.72
N LYS A 343 10.62 16.34 0.58
CA LYS A 343 11.31 17.34 1.41
C LYS A 343 10.93 18.78 1.06
N ASN A 344 10.66 19.05 -0.22
CA ASN A 344 10.33 20.39 -0.68
C ASN A 344 8.91 20.83 -0.29
N ASP A 345 7.94 19.94 -0.41
CA ASP A 345 6.54 20.17 -0.04
C ASP A 345 5.97 18.94 0.69
N PRO A 346 6.31 18.73 1.97
CA PRO A 346 5.78 17.60 2.70
C PRO A 346 4.25 17.62 2.83
N ALA A 347 3.64 18.79 3.08
CA ALA A 347 2.18 18.89 3.27
C ALA A 347 1.43 18.45 2.00
N GLY A 348 1.76 19.00 0.84
CA GLY A 348 1.17 18.61 -0.44
C GLY A 348 1.49 17.16 -0.82
N TRP A 349 2.68 16.67 -0.44
CA TRP A 349 3.03 15.26 -0.68
C TRP A 349 2.16 14.30 0.14
N TYR A 350 1.93 14.58 1.44
CA TYR A 350 1.05 13.78 2.31
C TYR A 350 -0.39 13.78 1.79
N GLU A 351 -0.92 14.95 1.43
CA GLU A 351 -2.26 15.10 0.86
C GLU A 351 -2.41 14.30 -0.45
N THR A 352 -1.46 14.46 -1.38
CA THR A 352 -1.49 13.79 -2.70
C THR A 352 -1.46 12.26 -2.57
N ASN A 353 -0.75 11.73 -1.57
CA ASN A 353 -0.64 10.29 -1.35
C ASN A 353 -1.68 9.72 -0.36
N GLY A 354 -2.59 10.55 0.15
CA GLY A 354 -3.61 10.14 1.12
C GLY A 354 -3.01 9.60 2.42
N VAL A 355 -1.84 10.13 2.82
CA VAL A 355 -1.16 9.77 4.06
C VAL A 355 -1.45 10.85 5.10
N THR A 356 -1.79 10.46 6.32
CA THR A 356 -2.02 11.42 7.41
C THR A 356 -0.72 12.12 7.79
N PRO A 357 -0.65 13.45 7.73
CA PRO A 357 0.56 14.17 8.10
C PRO A 357 0.79 14.13 9.62
N PRO A 358 2.06 14.01 10.08
CA PRO A 358 2.35 14.00 11.51
C PRO A 358 1.97 15.35 12.15
N THR A 359 1.61 15.33 13.43
CA THR A 359 1.09 16.51 14.16
C THR A 359 2.05 17.71 14.19
N TRP A 360 3.34 17.48 14.08
CA TRP A 360 4.33 18.57 13.97
C TRP A 360 4.29 19.26 12.61
N LEU A 361 3.89 18.55 11.54
CA LEU A 361 3.76 19.09 10.19
C LEU A 361 2.45 19.84 10.03
N SER A 362 1.32 19.33 10.51
CA SER A 362 0.02 20.00 10.47
C SER A 362 0.00 21.35 11.17
N LYS A 363 0.84 21.55 12.20
CA LYS A 363 1.05 22.84 12.88
C LYS A 363 1.98 23.80 12.14
N ALA A 364 2.64 23.34 11.09
CA ALA A 364 3.63 24.12 10.34
C ALA A 364 3.00 25.09 9.34
N ASP A 365 1.89 24.71 8.73
CA ASP A 365 1.21 25.51 7.72
C ASP A 365 0.72 26.84 8.28
N ASP A 366 0.35 26.89 9.56
CA ASP A 366 -0.03 28.12 10.27
C ASP A 366 1.14 29.12 10.46
N LEU A 367 2.40 28.71 10.20
CA LEU A 367 3.58 29.47 10.58
C LEU A 367 4.50 29.86 9.41
N GLY A 368 4.22 29.48 8.15
CA GLY A 368 5.03 29.82 6.97
C GLY A 368 6.51 29.41 7.09
N LYS A 369 6.80 28.33 7.79
CA LYS A 369 8.17 27.91 8.12
C LYS A 369 8.67 26.80 7.21
N ASN A 370 9.98 26.80 6.95
CA ASN A 370 10.66 25.76 6.18
C ASN A 370 10.47 24.37 6.83
N PRO A 371 9.86 23.38 6.13
CA PRO A 371 9.51 22.07 6.67
C PRO A 371 10.72 21.31 7.25
N GLU A 372 11.86 21.34 6.61
CA GLU A 372 13.08 20.68 7.08
C GLU A 372 13.61 21.27 8.40
N LYS A 373 13.46 22.57 8.60
CA LYS A 373 13.81 23.20 9.90
C LYS A 373 12.84 22.76 10.99
N LEU A 374 11.56 22.53 10.67
CA LEU A 374 10.58 22.04 11.63
C LEU A 374 10.85 20.59 11.99
N ARG A 375 11.12 19.73 11.01
CA ARG A 375 11.55 18.34 11.24
C ARG A 375 12.79 18.29 12.13
N ALA A 376 13.82 19.07 11.82
CA ALA A 376 15.03 19.13 12.62
C ALA A 376 14.76 19.61 14.07
N ARG A 377 13.86 20.59 14.26
CA ARG A 377 13.45 21.03 15.59
C ARG A 377 12.68 19.97 16.34
N HIS A 378 11.75 19.28 15.68
CA HIS A 378 11.00 18.16 16.28
C HIS A 378 11.95 17.05 16.72
N GLU A 379 12.89 16.64 15.86
CA GLU A 379 13.92 15.63 16.24
C GLU A 379 14.77 16.11 17.42
N ALA A 380 15.18 17.38 17.43
CA ALA A 380 15.94 17.94 18.54
C ALA A 380 15.15 17.92 19.85
N GLN A 381 13.85 18.25 19.80
CA GLN A 381 12.95 18.21 20.95
C GLN A 381 12.80 16.79 21.47
N VAL A 382 12.52 15.82 20.58
CA VAL A 382 12.43 14.40 20.94
C VAL A 382 13.71 13.88 21.59
N ARG A 383 14.89 14.30 21.08
CA ARG A 383 16.19 13.94 21.69
C ARG A 383 16.38 14.53 23.07
N ILE A 384 15.92 15.77 23.30
CA ILE A 384 15.97 16.42 24.62
C ILE A 384 15.07 15.68 25.60
N GLU A 385 13.82 15.38 25.23
CA GLU A 385 12.88 14.65 26.04
C GLU A 385 13.36 13.21 26.36
N HIS A 386 13.92 12.54 25.35
CA HIS A 386 14.52 11.23 25.55
C HIS A 386 15.68 11.29 26.57
N ARG A 387 16.56 12.28 26.47
CA ARG A 387 17.66 12.47 27.43
C ARG A 387 17.14 12.73 28.85
N ALA A 388 16.10 13.55 28.99
CA ALA A 388 15.50 13.84 30.28
C ALA A 388 14.89 12.61 30.94
N ASN A 389 14.37 11.68 30.15
CA ASN A 389 13.70 10.46 30.64
C ASN A 389 14.62 9.22 30.72
N ARG A 390 15.92 9.36 30.44
CA ARG A 390 16.87 8.20 30.48
C ARG A 390 16.94 7.51 31.82
N TRP A 391 16.71 8.22 32.93
CA TRP A 391 16.68 7.66 34.26
C TRP A 391 15.67 6.52 34.43
N ALA A 392 14.51 6.59 33.72
CA ALA A 392 13.50 5.55 33.78
C ALA A 392 14.00 4.20 33.22
N HIS A 393 14.88 4.23 32.24
CA HIS A 393 15.48 3.01 31.70
C HIS A 393 16.44 2.34 32.69
N PHE A 394 17.18 3.13 33.47
CA PHE A 394 18.02 2.58 34.57
C PHE A 394 17.16 1.98 35.69
N VAL A 395 16.00 2.59 35.99
CA VAL A 395 15.04 1.99 36.95
C VAL A 395 14.52 0.66 36.42
N ASN A 396 14.15 0.60 35.12
CA ASN A 396 13.69 -0.64 34.50
C ASN A 396 14.77 -1.73 34.52
N MET A 397 16.06 -1.40 34.33
CA MET A 397 17.15 -2.35 34.47
C MET A 397 17.25 -2.88 35.91
N GLY A 398 17.11 -1.98 36.90
CA GLY A 398 17.07 -2.36 38.31
C GLY A 398 15.91 -3.30 38.64
N LEU A 399 14.71 -3.00 38.14
CA LEU A 399 13.53 -3.86 38.30
C LEU A 399 13.71 -5.21 37.58
N GLY A 400 14.30 -5.22 36.38
CA GLY A 400 14.64 -6.48 35.72
C GLY A 400 15.63 -7.34 36.49
N THR A 401 16.66 -6.71 37.09
CA THR A 401 17.61 -7.39 37.95
C THR A 401 16.91 -7.95 39.20
N TRP A 402 15.98 -7.18 39.79
CA TRP A 402 15.17 -7.64 40.91
C TRP A 402 14.33 -8.87 40.55
N LEU A 403 13.61 -8.84 39.39
CA LEU A 403 12.83 -9.99 38.93
C LEU A 403 13.65 -11.25 38.70
N ILE A 404 14.91 -11.13 38.28
CA ILE A 404 15.83 -12.29 38.16
C ILE A 404 16.27 -12.85 39.53
N THR A 405 16.54 -11.96 40.48
CA THR A 405 17.11 -12.33 41.75
C THR A 405 16.07 -12.72 42.82
N GLN A 406 14.86 -12.15 42.73
CA GLN A 406 13.78 -12.41 43.68
C GLN A 406 13.42 -13.89 43.81
N PRO A 407 13.26 -14.71 42.76
CA PRO A 407 12.94 -16.14 42.90
C PRO A 407 14.00 -16.94 43.60
N LEU A 408 15.27 -16.48 43.54
CA LEU A 408 16.39 -17.10 44.21
C LEU A 408 16.43 -16.75 45.72
N LEU A 409 16.06 -15.51 46.07
CA LEU A 409 16.06 -14.99 47.43
C LEU A 409 14.88 -15.50 48.26
N ILE A 410 13.70 -15.63 47.65
CA ILE A 410 12.45 -16.02 48.33
C ILE A 410 12.17 -17.53 48.18
N ASN A 411 13.01 -18.26 47.47
CA ASN A 411 12.92 -19.70 47.23
C ASN A 411 11.54 -20.10 46.64
N VAL A 412 11.19 -19.50 45.47
CA VAL A 412 9.94 -19.82 44.76
C VAL A 412 9.97 -21.28 44.28
N GLU A 413 9.12 -22.11 44.85
CA GLU A 413 9.10 -23.56 44.61
C GLU A 413 8.47 -23.91 43.24
N GLU A 414 7.57 -23.08 42.71
CA GLU A 414 6.88 -23.34 41.46
C GLU A 414 7.76 -23.04 40.22
N PRO A 415 8.18 -24.07 39.46
CA PRO A 415 9.17 -23.87 38.39
C PRO A 415 8.70 -22.91 37.29
N LEU A 416 7.39 -22.93 36.96
CA LEU A 416 6.83 -22.07 35.89
C LEU A 416 6.92 -20.58 36.30
N LEU A 417 6.55 -20.27 37.55
CA LEU A 417 6.62 -18.90 38.07
C LEU A 417 8.05 -18.41 38.13
N ARG A 418 8.96 -19.23 38.67
CA ARG A 418 10.39 -18.94 38.77
C ARG A 418 11.01 -18.61 37.39
N TRP A 419 10.79 -19.45 36.39
CA TRP A 419 11.35 -19.24 35.07
C TRP A 419 10.70 -18.07 34.34
N SER A 420 9.39 -17.85 34.52
CA SER A 420 8.71 -16.69 33.90
C SER A 420 9.26 -15.36 34.45
N GLU A 421 9.51 -15.24 35.75
CA GLU A 421 10.09 -14.03 36.34
C GLU A 421 11.52 -13.79 35.86
N ILE A 422 12.35 -14.83 35.75
CA ILE A 422 13.72 -14.73 35.23
C ILE A 422 13.72 -14.27 33.77
N VAL A 423 12.89 -14.86 32.92
CA VAL A 423 12.81 -14.52 31.52
C VAL A 423 12.27 -13.10 31.33
N LEU A 424 11.20 -12.72 32.04
CA LEU A 424 10.66 -11.36 31.97
C LEU A 424 11.67 -10.32 32.48
N GLY A 425 12.40 -10.62 33.53
CA GLY A 425 13.45 -9.75 34.06
C GLY A 425 14.61 -9.56 33.09
N ALA A 426 15.08 -10.65 32.47
CA ALA A 426 16.12 -10.57 31.44
C ALA A 426 15.66 -9.78 30.21
N THR A 427 14.45 -10.03 29.75
CA THR A 427 13.85 -9.29 28.63
C THR A 427 13.70 -7.80 28.95
N LEU A 428 13.29 -7.47 30.17
CA LEU A 428 13.17 -6.07 30.62
C LEU A 428 14.52 -5.35 30.62
N ILE A 429 15.60 -6.01 31.04
CA ILE A 429 16.96 -5.45 31.02
C ILE A 429 17.38 -5.19 29.56
N VAL A 430 17.18 -6.15 28.68
CA VAL A 430 17.52 -5.99 27.26
C VAL A 430 16.73 -4.83 26.63
N CYS A 431 15.42 -4.78 26.82
CA CYS A 431 14.57 -3.71 26.31
C CYS A 431 14.96 -2.34 26.90
N ALA A 432 15.23 -2.27 28.19
CA ALA A 432 15.67 -1.03 28.84
C ALA A 432 17.04 -0.55 28.34
N THR A 433 17.96 -1.48 28.04
CA THR A 433 19.27 -1.18 27.45
C THR A 433 19.11 -0.62 26.03
N LEU A 434 18.29 -1.25 25.21
CA LEU A 434 17.97 -0.75 23.87
C LEU A 434 17.31 0.64 23.93
N ALA A 435 16.41 0.85 24.87
CA ALA A 435 15.71 2.12 25.06
C ALA A 435 16.62 3.27 25.52
N LEU A 436 17.88 3.02 25.93
CA LEU A 436 18.87 4.09 26.15
C LEU A 436 19.27 4.81 24.85
N SER A 437 19.12 4.15 23.70
CA SER A 437 19.30 4.77 22.40
C SER A 437 18.03 5.52 21.98
N TRP A 438 18.15 6.79 21.63
CA TRP A 438 17.03 7.56 21.10
C TRP A 438 16.47 6.98 19.78
N ARG A 439 17.26 6.18 19.05
CA ARG A 439 16.84 5.47 17.83
C ARG A 439 15.95 4.27 18.12
N ALA A 440 16.01 3.71 19.34
CA ALA A 440 15.23 2.56 19.74
C ALA A 440 14.13 2.94 20.77
N GLN A 441 13.47 4.08 20.58
CA GLN A 441 12.39 4.57 21.48
C GLN A 441 11.25 3.57 21.65
N TRP A 442 10.98 2.73 20.65
CA TRP A 442 9.98 1.68 20.68
C TRP A 442 10.20 0.68 21.84
N ALA A 443 11.46 0.46 22.26
CA ALA A 443 11.77 -0.44 23.34
C ALA A 443 11.19 -0.01 24.71
N ARG A 444 10.86 1.30 24.88
CA ARG A 444 10.14 1.82 26.06
C ARG A 444 8.74 1.21 26.20
N TRP A 445 8.04 1.02 25.07
CA TRP A 445 6.71 0.42 25.07
C TRP A 445 6.73 -1.06 25.41
N LEU A 446 7.78 -1.78 24.99
CA LEU A 446 8.00 -3.15 25.45
C LEU A 446 8.26 -3.21 26.96
N CYS A 447 9.04 -2.28 27.50
CA CYS A 447 9.22 -2.18 28.95
C CYS A 447 7.87 -1.96 29.67
N ALA A 448 7.01 -1.08 29.15
CA ALA A 448 5.67 -0.85 29.70
C ALA A 448 4.79 -2.11 29.62
N GLY A 449 4.81 -2.82 28.48
CA GLY A 449 4.07 -4.07 28.28
C GLY A 449 4.54 -5.18 29.26
N ILE A 450 5.84 -5.34 29.43
CA ILE A 450 6.41 -6.29 30.42
C ILE A 450 5.97 -5.90 31.84
N GLY A 451 6.00 -4.61 32.20
CA GLY A 451 5.51 -4.14 33.49
C GLY A 451 4.04 -4.47 33.71
N ALA A 452 3.19 -4.30 32.72
CA ALA A 452 1.77 -4.66 32.79
C ALA A 452 1.57 -6.19 32.94
N LEU A 453 2.35 -7.00 32.23
CA LEU A 453 2.33 -8.45 32.38
C LEU A 453 2.73 -8.89 33.80
N VAL A 454 3.81 -8.34 34.35
CA VAL A 454 4.27 -8.63 35.70
C VAL A 454 3.21 -8.27 36.76
N MET A 455 2.51 -7.13 36.56
CA MET A 455 1.41 -6.75 37.47
C MET A 455 0.17 -7.66 37.31
N GLY A 456 -0.09 -8.20 36.11
CA GLY A 456 -1.22 -9.07 35.83
C GLY A 456 -1.09 -10.51 36.32
N VAL A 457 0.14 -11.05 36.36
CA VAL A 457 0.42 -12.47 36.77
C VAL A 457 -0.16 -12.84 38.16
N PRO A 458 -0.06 -12.02 39.22
CA PRO A 458 -0.65 -12.34 40.51
C PRO A 458 -2.17 -12.48 40.51
N PHE A 459 -2.86 -11.77 39.64
CA PHE A 459 -4.33 -11.84 39.52
C PHE A 459 -4.77 -13.14 38.83
N LEU A 460 -3.96 -13.67 37.91
CA LEU A 460 -4.22 -14.92 37.21
C LEU A 460 -3.95 -16.13 38.12
N SER A 461 -2.98 -16.06 39.03
CA SER A 461 -2.63 -17.13 39.96
C SER A 461 -3.57 -17.24 41.16
N ARG A 462 -4.28 -16.16 41.55
CA ARG A 462 -5.22 -16.15 42.67
C ARG A 462 -6.48 -17.04 42.50
N ARG A 463 -6.74 -17.61 41.37
CA ARG A 463 -7.90 -18.51 41.15
C ARG A 463 -7.79 -19.90 41.73
N ARG A 464 -6.70 -20.25 42.49
CA ARG A 464 -6.49 -21.57 43.09
C ARG A 464 -6.11 -21.54 44.56
N MET A 465 -6.50 -20.54 45.37
CA MET A 465 -6.42 -20.70 46.80
C MET A 465 -7.59 -21.54 47.29
N PRO A 466 -7.36 -22.68 47.91
CA PRO A 466 -8.42 -23.39 48.61
C PRO A 466 -8.98 -22.50 49.74
N PRO A 467 -10.27 -22.61 50.08
CA PRO A 467 -10.86 -21.83 51.14
C PRO A 467 -10.11 -22.10 52.48
N PRO A 468 -9.94 -21.06 53.33
CA PRO A 468 -9.24 -21.24 54.61
C PRO A 468 -9.97 -22.30 55.44
N ILE A 469 -9.26 -23.35 55.84
CA ILE A 469 -9.72 -24.36 56.76
C ILE A 469 -9.78 -23.69 58.13
N PHE A 470 -10.96 -23.21 58.53
CA PHE A 470 -11.17 -22.84 59.93
C PHE A 470 -11.19 -24.11 60.79
N PRO A 471 -10.39 -24.22 61.82
CA PRO A 471 -10.48 -25.34 62.72
C PRO A 471 -11.82 -25.26 63.47
N THR A 472 -12.67 -26.25 63.24
CA THR A 472 -13.88 -26.45 64.04
C THR A 472 -13.46 -26.70 65.49
N ARG A 473 -13.65 -25.75 66.38
CA ARG A 473 -13.59 -25.97 67.84
C ARG A 473 -14.73 -26.95 68.19
N SER A 474 -14.32 -28.17 68.51
CA SER A 474 -15.17 -29.13 69.20
C SER A 474 -15.46 -28.61 70.58
N LEU A 475 -16.70 -28.22 70.87
CA LEU A 475 -17.26 -28.08 72.21
C LEU A 475 -17.48 -29.49 72.72
N VAL A 476 -16.61 -29.90 73.64
CA VAL A 476 -16.86 -31.08 74.52
C VAL A 476 -17.38 -30.55 75.84
N ARG A 477 -18.51 -31.08 76.25
CA ARG A 477 -19.10 -30.94 77.60
C ARG A 477 -18.25 -31.62 78.65
#